data_3cea3b82ac1734ffa06e9ad806579bc6
#
_entry.id   3cea3b82ac1734ffa06e9ad806579bc6
#
_cell.length_a   1.000
_cell.length_b   1.000
_cell.length_c   1.000
_cell.angle_alpha   90.00
_cell.angle_beta   90.00
_cell.angle_gamma   90.00
#
_symmetry.space_group_name_H-M   'P 1'
#
loop_
_entity.id
_entity.type
_entity.pdbx_description
1 polymer ?
#
loop_
_entity_poly.entity_id
_entity_poly.type
_entity_poly.pdbx_seq_one_letter_code
_entity_poly.pdbx_strand_id
1 'polypeptide(L)'
;MMPVDYVIPFVDSSDREWVGTYRKYAPFDCSWSSNATRFRDWDLLRYQLRSISRHLPWIHRIYIVLSVSEGQVPRWLNRDNDRVRVVWDWEFIPREYLPTFNSNVIDLFIPRIEGLSEHYLYACDDYLILRDLQPGDFFSDNGIRVGMRDSVFSPSVYTETIKNSVRLIRGKDSPSLTSRNGKYRLPYCDHAIIPHLRSENLRVMEMYEKEILASLSRFRESRNLTWLIYPLHMAREGRHGASPLRSRYHALYNEECIRNINFAGCDVITLNDEYGGNFYYGKTLLGKMLEAILPGKSEFEIQ
;
A
#
# COMPACT_ATOMS: atom_id res chain seq x y z
N MET A 1 14.47 7.70 -21.00
CA MET A 1 14.38 7.11 -19.64
C MET A 1 13.17 6.20 -19.66
N MET A 2 13.24 5.02 -19.03
CA MET A 2 12.12 4.09 -18.96
C MET A 2 11.02 4.67 -18.06
N PRO A 3 9.75 4.71 -18.48
CA PRO A 3 8.68 5.27 -17.65
C PRO A 3 8.47 4.41 -16.40
N VAL A 4 8.34 5.07 -15.26
CA VAL A 4 8.02 4.45 -13.97
C VAL A 4 6.80 5.13 -13.41
N ASP A 5 5.75 4.38 -13.15
CA ASP A 5 4.52 4.89 -12.57
C ASP A 5 4.49 4.68 -11.04
N TYR A 6 3.60 5.40 -10.37
CA TYR A 6 3.38 5.28 -8.92
C TYR A 6 1.91 4.99 -8.65
N VAL A 7 1.61 3.95 -7.86
CA VAL A 7 0.24 3.51 -7.59
C VAL A 7 -0.06 3.62 -6.11
N ILE A 8 -1.16 4.30 -5.77
CA ILE A 8 -1.59 4.57 -4.40
C ILE A 8 -3.07 4.19 -4.25
N PRO A 9 -3.41 3.09 -3.62
CA PRO A 9 -4.77 2.87 -3.13
C PRO A 9 -5.11 3.87 -2.03
N PHE A 10 -6.28 4.48 -2.11
CA PHE A 10 -6.74 5.48 -1.15
C PHE A 10 -8.20 5.25 -0.77
N VAL A 11 -8.53 5.55 0.48
CA VAL A 11 -9.89 5.54 1.00
C VAL A 11 -10.08 6.63 2.04
N ASP A 12 -11.24 7.31 1.97
CA ASP A 12 -11.70 8.26 2.99
C ASP A 12 -13.06 7.83 3.56
N SER A 13 -13.07 7.42 4.82
CA SER A 13 -14.29 7.04 5.54
C SER A 13 -15.19 8.24 5.92
N SER A 14 -14.85 9.45 5.57
CA SER A 14 -15.76 10.60 5.67
C SER A 14 -16.80 10.64 4.55
N ASP A 15 -16.56 9.93 3.45
CA ASP A 15 -17.51 9.78 2.35
C ASP A 15 -18.73 8.94 2.77
N ARG A 16 -19.90 9.57 2.75
CA ARG A 16 -21.17 8.95 3.18
C ARG A 16 -21.62 7.80 2.29
N GLU A 17 -21.38 7.88 0.99
CA GLU A 17 -21.77 6.85 0.04
C GLU A 17 -20.89 5.61 0.23
N TRP A 18 -19.59 5.80 0.39
CA TRP A 18 -18.67 4.71 0.69
C TRP A 18 -19.04 4.02 2.02
N VAL A 19 -19.27 4.79 3.09
CA VAL A 19 -19.67 4.25 4.40
C VAL A 19 -21.02 3.55 4.33
N GLY A 20 -22.00 4.09 3.58
CA GLY A 20 -23.28 3.45 3.34
C GLY A 20 -23.14 2.10 2.66
N THR A 21 -22.30 2.04 1.62
CA THR A 21 -22.01 0.80 0.88
C THR A 21 -21.27 -0.19 1.77
N TYR A 22 -20.24 0.26 2.51
CA TYR A 22 -19.55 -0.58 3.49
C TYR A 22 -20.53 -1.24 4.46
N ARG A 23 -21.40 -0.46 5.11
CA ARG A 23 -22.37 -0.94 6.11
C ARG A 23 -23.37 -1.92 5.54
N LYS A 24 -23.76 -1.77 4.27
CA LYS A 24 -24.69 -2.68 3.57
C LYS A 24 -24.12 -4.10 3.46
N TYR A 25 -22.79 -4.23 3.32
CA TYR A 25 -22.12 -5.51 3.10
C TYR A 25 -21.33 -6.01 4.32
N ALA A 26 -21.10 -5.14 5.32
CA ALA A 26 -20.33 -5.53 6.52
C ALA A 26 -21.07 -6.65 7.28
N PRO A 27 -20.41 -7.79 7.54
CA PRO A 27 -20.96 -8.82 8.41
C PRO A 27 -21.22 -8.25 9.81
N PHE A 28 -22.27 -8.78 10.48
CA PHE A 28 -22.63 -8.36 11.83
C PHE A 28 -21.47 -8.50 12.85
N ASP A 29 -20.56 -9.44 12.59
CA ASP A 29 -19.41 -9.80 13.43
C ASP A 29 -18.07 -9.36 12.83
N CYS A 30 -17.99 -8.19 12.21
CA CYS A 30 -16.81 -7.74 11.49
C CYS A 30 -15.78 -7.00 12.38
N SER A 31 -15.53 -7.48 13.61
CA SER A 31 -14.73 -6.78 14.61
C SER A 31 -13.31 -6.40 14.14
N TRP A 32 -12.66 -7.27 13.35
CA TRP A 32 -11.30 -7.02 12.87
C TRP A 32 -11.26 -6.17 11.60
N SER A 33 -12.14 -6.44 10.63
CA SER A 33 -12.20 -5.71 9.36
C SER A 33 -13.02 -4.43 9.41
N SER A 34 -13.83 -4.23 10.47
CA SER A 34 -14.69 -3.08 10.68
C SER A 34 -14.07 -1.96 11.52
N ASN A 35 -12.79 -2.09 11.88
CA ASN A 35 -12.13 -1.04 12.63
C ASN A 35 -12.06 0.26 11.80
N ALA A 36 -12.88 1.24 12.20
CA ALA A 36 -12.98 2.52 11.51
C ALA A 36 -11.64 3.27 11.39
N THR A 37 -10.70 3.00 12.30
CA THR A 37 -9.36 3.62 12.25
C THR A 37 -8.62 3.30 10.95
N ARG A 38 -8.90 2.16 10.33
CA ARG A 38 -8.24 1.72 9.09
C ARG A 38 -8.62 2.54 7.86
N PHE A 39 -9.67 3.32 7.94
CA PHE A 39 -10.24 4.05 6.82
C PHE A 39 -10.29 5.56 7.09
N ARG A 40 -9.70 6.03 8.18
CA ARG A 40 -9.63 7.45 8.50
C ARG A 40 -8.60 8.13 7.61
N ASP A 41 -8.99 9.23 7.00
CA ASP A 41 -8.06 10.07 6.24
C ASP A 41 -7.32 11.05 7.16
N TRP A 42 -6.02 10.87 7.32
CA TRP A 42 -5.10 11.77 8.01
C TRP A 42 -4.58 12.91 7.13
N ASP A 43 -5.09 13.03 5.90
CA ASP A 43 -4.58 13.93 4.85
C ASP A 43 -3.16 13.56 4.36
N LEU A 44 -2.75 12.31 4.60
CA LEU A 44 -1.39 11.86 4.28
C LEU A 44 -1.18 11.73 2.77
N LEU A 45 -2.20 11.38 1.99
CA LEU A 45 -2.11 11.35 0.53
C LEU A 45 -1.63 12.69 -0.04
N ARG A 46 -2.10 13.83 0.50
CA ARG A 46 -1.66 15.15 0.08
C ARG A 46 -0.15 15.33 0.26
N TYR A 47 0.35 15.02 1.44
CA TYR A 47 1.78 15.14 1.75
C TYR A 47 2.62 14.09 1.03
N GLN A 48 2.07 12.92 0.77
CA GLN A 48 2.72 11.92 -0.08
C GLN A 48 2.92 12.47 -1.50
N LEU A 49 1.89 13.08 -2.11
CA LEU A 49 2.01 13.70 -3.42
C LEU A 49 3.02 14.86 -3.42
N ARG A 50 3.06 15.69 -2.38
CA ARG A 50 4.12 16.70 -2.23
C ARG A 50 5.51 16.08 -2.15
N SER A 51 5.65 14.97 -1.42
CA SER A 51 6.92 14.27 -1.30
C SER A 51 7.34 13.63 -2.63
N ILE A 52 6.41 13.10 -3.42
CA ILE A 52 6.66 12.58 -4.78
C ILE A 52 7.09 13.71 -5.70
N SER A 53 6.35 14.83 -5.73
CA SER A 53 6.70 16.01 -6.53
C SER A 53 8.14 16.48 -6.26
N ARG A 54 8.51 16.51 -4.99
CA ARG A 54 9.82 17.02 -4.55
C ARG A 54 10.97 16.04 -4.76
N HIS A 55 10.75 14.76 -4.44
CA HIS A 55 11.83 13.77 -4.30
C HIS A 55 11.84 12.69 -5.38
N LEU A 56 10.76 12.56 -6.17
CA LEU A 56 10.66 11.64 -7.31
C LEU A 56 10.18 12.37 -8.58
N PRO A 57 10.84 13.47 -9.02
CA PRO A 57 10.38 14.27 -10.17
C PRO A 57 10.37 13.48 -11.49
N TRP A 58 11.04 12.32 -11.51
CA TRP A 58 11.12 11.41 -12.65
C TRP A 58 9.94 10.43 -12.77
N ILE A 59 9.01 10.40 -11.80
CA ILE A 59 7.79 9.58 -11.91
C ILE A 59 7.00 10.05 -13.15
N HIS A 60 6.66 9.07 -13.99
CA HIS A 60 5.93 9.31 -15.23
C HIS A 60 4.46 9.65 -14.92
N ARG A 61 3.75 8.80 -14.18
CA ARG A 61 2.34 8.99 -13.82
C ARG A 61 2.05 8.46 -12.43
N ILE A 62 1.10 9.09 -11.76
CA ILE A 62 0.59 8.69 -10.43
C ILE A 62 -0.84 8.20 -10.61
N TYR A 63 -1.09 6.95 -10.25
CA TYR A 63 -2.41 6.34 -10.23
C TYR A 63 -2.95 6.35 -8.80
N ILE A 64 -4.05 7.06 -8.58
CA ILE A 64 -4.79 7.06 -7.31
C ILE A 64 -5.95 6.10 -7.49
N VAL A 65 -5.90 4.97 -6.80
CA VAL A 65 -6.93 3.92 -6.89
C VAL A 65 -8.01 4.19 -5.86
N LEU A 66 -9.23 4.37 -6.34
CA LEU A 66 -10.41 4.67 -5.54
C LEU A 66 -11.48 3.58 -5.72
N SER A 67 -12.47 3.57 -4.85
CA SER A 67 -13.58 2.63 -4.89
C SER A 67 -14.91 3.31 -4.57
N VAL A 68 -16.01 2.71 -5.03
CA VAL A 68 -17.40 2.99 -4.67
C VAL A 68 -17.95 4.30 -5.22
N SER A 69 -17.36 5.47 -4.95
CA SER A 69 -18.01 6.74 -5.28
C SER A 69 -17.06 7.90 -5.60
N GLU A 70 -17.53 8.87 -6.38
CA GLU A 70 -16.80 10.12 -6.68
C GLU A 70 -16.51 10.93 -5.39
N GLY A 71 -17.24 10.71 -4.30
CA GLY A 71 -16.96 11.31 -3.00
C GLY A 71 -15.60 10.95 -2.42
N GLN A 72 -14.97 9.86 -2.91
CA GLN A 72 -13.63 9.45 -2.54
C GLN A 72 -12.53 10.34 -3.15
N VAL A 73 -12.83 11.09 -4.22
CA VAL A 73 -11.84 11.97 -4.85
C VAL A 73 -11.56 13.16 -3.92
N PRO A 74 -10.33 13.37 -3.46
CA PRO A 74 -10.01 14.51 -2.61
C PRO A 74 -10.27 15.82 -3.34
N ARG A 75 -11.02 16.74 -2.71
CA ARG A 75 -11.41 18.03 -3.32
C ARG A 75 -10.22 18.93 -3.69
N TRP A 76 -9.08 18.71 -3.05
CA TRP A 76 -7.85 19.45 -3.30
C TRP A 76 -7.03 18.88 -4.45
N LEU A 77 -7.37 17.68 -4.96
CA LEU A 77 -6.61 17.00 -6.00
C LEU A 77 -6.79 17.70 -7.36
N ASN A 78 -5.69 18.07 -8.00
CA ASN A 78 -5.69 18.61 -9.36
C ASN A 78 -5.79 17.47 -10.39
N ARG A 79 -7.01 17.18 -10.83
CA ARG A 79 -7.31 16.15 -11.83
C ARG A 79 -6.92 16.54 -13.26
N ASP A 80 -6.68 17.83 -13.50
CA ASP A 80 -6.26 18.33 -14.81
C ASP A 80 -4.76 18.18 -15.06
N ASN A 81 -4.00 17.76 -14.03
CA ASN A 81 -2.61 17.43 -14.18
C ASN A 81 -2.47 16.09 -14.92
N ASP A 82 -1.77 16.09 -16.06
CA ASP A 82 -1.59 14.95 -16.96
C ASP A 82 -0.81 13.77 -16.33
N ARG A 83 -0.07 14.06 -15.26
CA ARG A 83 0.64 13.04 -14.47
C ARG A 83 -0.24 12.35 -13.42
N VAL A 84 -1.45 12.84 -13.15
CA VAL A 84 -2.37 12.24 -12.18
C VAL A 84 -3.51 11.54 -12.88
N ARG A 85 -3.74 10.29 -12.55
CA ARG A 85 -4.88 9.51 -13.01
C ARG A 85 -5.62 8.91 -11.81
N VAL A 86 -6.88 9.26 -11.66
CA VAL A 86 -7.82 8.53 -10.80
C VAL A 86 -8.24 7.26 -11.55
N VAL A 87 -8.14 6.12 -10.89
CA VAL A 87 -8.53 4.80 -11.39
C VAL A 87 -9.50 4.17 -10.40
N TRP A 88 -10.59 3.67 -10.92
CA TRP A 88 -11.59 3.02 -10.10
C TRP A 88 -11.34 1.51 -10.03
N ASP A 89 -11.59 0.91 -8.89
CA ASP A 89 -11.42 -0.53 -8.67
C ASP A 89 -12.20 -1.38 -9.70
N TRP A 90 -13.36 -0.90 -10.17
CA TRP A 90 -14.14 -1.59 -11.22
C TRP A 90 -13.52 -1.54 -12.63
N GLU A 91 -12.50 -0.74 -12.87
CA GLU A 91 -11.78 -0.71 -14.15
C GLU A 91 -10.86 -1.92 -14.34
N PHE A 92 -10.41 -2.54 -13.24
CA PHE A 92 -9.39 -3.60 -13.29
C PHE A 92 -9.70 -4.84 -12.43
N ILE A 93 -10.66 -4.75 -11.48
CA ILE A 93 -11.12 -5.89 -10.67
C ILE A 93 -12.41 -6.46 -11.29
N PRO A 94 -12.52 -7.78 -11.46
CA PRO A 94 -13.75 -8.40 -11.97
C PRO A 94 -14.97 -8.07 -11.09
N ARG A 95 -16.11 -7.78 -11.72
CA ARG A 95 -17.31 -7.24 -11.05
C ARG A 95 -17.87 -8.12 -9.93
N GLU A 96 -17.72 -9.44 -10.05
CA GLU A 96 -18.17 -10.41 -9.05
C GLU A 96 -17.48 -10.26 -7.68
N TYR A 97 -16.32 -9.61 -7.64
CA TYR A 97 -15.56 -9.35 -6.40
C TYR A 97 -15.83 -7.95 -5.83
N LEU A 98 -16.64 -7.15 -6.49
CA LEU A 98 -16.98 -5.78 -6.08
C LEU A 98 -18.34 -5.69 -5.38
N PRO A 99 -18.59 -4.70 -4.52
CA PRO A 99 -17.56 -3.82 -3.96
C PRO A 99 -16.62 -4.59 -3.04
N THR A 100 -15.36 -4.15 -2.97
CA THR A 100 -14.40 -4.71 -2.02
C THR A 100 -13.94 -3.65 -1.00
N PHE A 101 -13.79 -4.09 0.26
CA PHE A 101 -13.25 -3.31 1.38
C PHE A 101 -11.97 -3.97 1.91
N ASN A 102 -11.34 -4.74 1.03
CA ASN A 102 -10.17 -5.57 1.29
C ASN A 102 -9.01 -5.12 0.40
N SER A 103 -8.07 -4.39 0.96
CA SER A 103 -6.91 -3.90 0.20
C SER A 103 -6.13 -5.05 -0.47
N ASN A 104 -6.13 -6.27 0.12
CA ASN A 104 -5.45 -7.41 -0.51
C ASN A 104 -6.04 -7.73 -1.90
N VAL A 105 -7.34 -7.54 -2.10
CA VAL A 105 -7.96 -7.72 -3.42
C VAL A 105 -7.50 -6.64 -4.38
N ILE A 106 -7.53 -5.36 -3.94
CA ILE A 106 -7.08 -4.23 -4.76
C ILE A 106 -5.63 -4.47 -5.18
N ASP A 107 -4.76 -4.72 -4.21
CA ASP A 107 -3.31 -4.87 -4.41
C ASP A 107 -2.97 -6.00 -5.41
N LEU A 108 -3.70 -7.12 -5.33
CA LEU A 108 -3.49 -8.25 -6.24
C LEU A 108 -3.86 -7.92 -7.69
N PHE A 109 -4.80 -7.01 -7.94
CA PHE A 109 -5.26 -6.69 -9.29
C PHE A 109 -4.61 -5.44 -9.89
N ILE A 110 -3.81 -4.67 -9.16
CA ILE A 110 -3.09 -3.48 -9.68
C ILE A 110 -2.39 -3.74 -11.03
N PRO A 111 -1.73 -4.89 -11.29
CA PRO A 111 -1.07 -5.13 -12.57
C PRO A 111 -2.00 -5.08 -13.79
N ARG A 112 -3.32 -5.20 -13.60
CA ARG A 112 -4.33 -5.11 -14.65
C ARG A 112 -4.76 -3.69 -14.99
N ILE A 113 -4.31 -2.68 -14.26
CA ILE A 113 -4.61 -1.28 -14.58
C ILE A 113 -4.17 -0.98 -16.02
N GLU A 114 -5.10 -0.47 -16.82
CA GLU A 114 -4.83 -0.12 -18.21
C GLU A 114 -3.88 1.08 -18.29
N GLY A 115 -2.87 0.98 -19.14
CA GLY A 115 -1.87 2.03 -19.33
C GLY A 115 -0.80 2.11 -18.24
N LEU A 116 -0.83 1.22 -17.23
CA LEU A 116 0.24 1.13 -16.23
C LEU A 116 1.55 0.71 -16.90
N SER A 117 2.63 1.44 -16.60
CA SER A 117 3.97 1.17 -17.13
C SER A 117 4.52 -0.19 -16.67
N GLU A 118 5.50 -0.72 -17.40
CA GLU A 118 6.20 -1.97 -17.03
C GLU A 118 6.82 -1.86 -15.63
N HIS A 119 7.45 -0.72 -15.34
CA HIS A 119 8.00 -0.42 -14.03
C HIS A 119 7.02 0.44 -13.25
N TYR A 120 6.62 -0.02 -12.08
CA TYR A 120 5.81 0.80 -11.21
C TYR A 120 6.19 0.62 -9.74
N LEU A 121 5.92 1.65 -8.97
CA LEU A 121 6.07 1.68 -7.52
C LEU A 121 4.70 1.58 -6.87
N TYR A 122 4.56 0.72 -5.89
CA TYR A 122 3.36 0.60 -5.05
C TYR A 122 3.63 1.14 -3.67
N ALA A 123 2.72 1.95 -3.14
CA ALA A 123 2.73 2.43 -1.77
C ALA A 123 1.31 2.64 -1.25
N CYS A 124 1.11 2.46 0.06
CA CYS A 124 -0.10 2.93 0.72
C CYS A 124 -0.07 4.47 0.84
N ASP A 125 -1.21 5.07 1.15
CA ASP A 125 -1.39 6.52 1.23
C ASP A 125 -0.73 7.18 2.45
N ASP A 126 -0.15 6.38 3.35
CA ASP A 126 0.53 6.78 4.58
C ASP A 126 2.08 6.80 4.47
N TYR A 127 2.64 6.72 3.25
CA TYR A 127 4.09 6.72 3.02
C TYR A 127 4.58 8.10 2.58
N LEU A 128 5.62 8.60 3.24
CA LEU A 128 6.27 9.88 2.88
C LEU A 128 7.72 9.66 2.48
N ILE A 129 8.13 10.30 1.40
CA ILE A 129 9.50 10.28 0.88
C ILE A 129 10.22 11.52 1.43
N LEU A 130 11.38 11.32 2.03
CA LEU A 130 12.08 12.35 2.81
C LEU A 130 13.40 12.79 2.18
N ARG A 131 13.82 12.16 1.08
CA ARG A 131 15.01 12.55 0.29
C ARG A 131 14.87 12.17 -1.17
N ASP A 132 15.68 12.77 -2.01
CA ASP A 132 15.72 12.44 -3.43
C ASP A 132 16.16 11.00 -3.65
N LEU A 133 15.35 10.25 -4.40
CA LEU A 133 15.58 8.87 -4.79
C LEU A 133 15.63 8.77 -6.32
N GLN A 134 16.34 7.77 -6.81
CA GLN A 134 16.53 7.54 -8.23
C GLN A 134 15.89 6.20 -8.66
N PRO A 135 15.55 6.00 -9.93
CA PRO A 135 15.02 4.72 -10.42
C PRO A 135 15.92 3.53 -10.04
N GLY A 136 17.25 3.71 -10.00
CA GLY A 136 18.21 2.69 -9.59
C GLY A 136 18.14 2.28 -8.11
N ASP A 137 17.45 3.07 -7.25
CA ASP A 137 17.20 2.66 -5.87
C ASP A 137 16.12 1.57 -5.78
N PHE A 138 15.26 1.45 -6.81
CA PHE A 138 14.14 0.53 -6.88
C PHE A 138 14.33 -0.61 -7.88
N PHE A 139 15.08 -0.38 -8.95
CA PHE A 139 15.23 -1.32 -10.05
C PHE A 139 16.70 -1.57 -10.37
N SER A 140 16.98 -2.75 -10.89
CA SER A 140 18.28 -3.15 -11.44
C SER A 140 18.08 -3.80 -12.81
N ASP A 141 19.16 -4.01 -13.55
CA ASP A 141 19.10 -4.65 -14.88
C ASP A 141 18.38 -6.02 -14.84
N ASN A 142 18.44 -6.71 -13.71
CA ASN A 142 17.90 -8.06 -13.55
C ASN A 142 16.59 -8.14 -12.79
N GLY A 143 16.03 -7.02 -12.29
CA GLY A 143 14.79 -7.08 -11.53
C GLY A 143 14.58 -5.92 -10.55
N ILE A 144 14.02 -6.21 -9.39
CA ILE A 144 13.61 -5.23 -8.39
C ILE A 144 14.57 -5.19 -7.20
N ARG A 145 14.66 -4.03 -6.52
CA ARG A 145 15.37 -3.86 -5.25
C ARG A 145 14.35 -3.65 -4.13
N VAL A 146 14.15 -4.66 -3.30
CA VAL A 146 13.16 -4.62 -2.23
C VAL A 146 13.77 -5.04 -0.89
N GLY A 147 13.43 -4.32 0.17
CA GLY A 147 13.83 -4.67 1.53
C GLY A 147 13.02 -5.86 2.04
N MET A 148 13.51 -7.07 1.78
CA MET A 148 12.88 -8.30 2.25
C MET A 148 13.72 -8.95 3.34
N ARG A 149 13.10 -9.23 4.49
CA ARG A 149 13.74 -9.90 5.62
C ARG A 149 12.77 -10.82 6.35
N ASP A 150 13.31 -11.76 7.10
CA ASP A 150 12.51 -12.58 8.01
C ASP A 150 12.03 -11.73 9.19
N SER A 151 10.73 -11.55 9.30
CA SER A 151 10.07 -10.82 10.37
C SER A 151 9.28 -11.76 11.27
N VAL A 152 9.16 -11.41 12.57
CA VAL A 152 8.49 -12.25 13.57
C VAL A 152 7.04 -11.81 13.73
N PHE A 153 6.12 -12.75 13.56
CA PHE A 153 4.68 -12.52 13.64
C PHE A 153 4.04 -13.38 14.73
N SER A 154 3.16 -12.77 15.52
CA SER A 154 2.21 -13.49 16.39
C SER A 154 1.03 -14.00 15.55
N PRO A 155 0.36 -15.10 15.95
CA PRO A 155 -0.83 -15.58 15.27
C PRO A 155 -1.91 -14.48 15.14
N SER A 156 -2.39 -14.26 13.94
CA SER A 156 -3.46 -13.30 13.61
C SER A 156 -4.01 -13.59 12.22
N VAL A 157 -5.15 -13.00 11.88
CA VAL A 157 -5.69 -13.05 10.51
C VAL A 157 -4.65 -12.57 9.50
N TYR A 158 -3.96 -11.48 9.82
CA TYR A 158 -2.89 -10.94 8.96
C TYR A 158 -1.72 -11.91 8.78
N THR A 159 -1.29 -12.56 9.85
CA THR A 159 -0.23 -13.58 9.79
C THR A 159 -0.61 -14.75 8.88
N GLU A 160 -1.88 -15.18 8.93
CA GLU A 160 -2.36 -16.25 8.05
C GLU A 160 -2.32 -15.83 6.58
N THR A 161 -2.65 -14.58 6.24
CA THR A 161 -2.56 -14.09 4.85
C THR A 161 -1.12 -14.09 4.33
N ILE A 162 -0.16 -13.70 5.16
CA ILE A 162 1.28 -13.80 4.83
C ILE A 162 1.69 -15.27 4.63
N LYS A 163 1.30 -16.17 5.54
CA LYS A 163 1.58 -17.60 5.45
C LYS A 163 1.03 -18.22 4.16
N ASN A 164 -0.19 -17.82 3.76
CA ASN A 164 -0.78 -18.30 2.51
C ASN A 164 0.05 -17.86 1.30
N SER A 165 0.50 -16.61 1.29
CA SER A 165 1.37 -16.08 0.23
C SER A 165 2.72 -16.80 0.18
N VAL A 166 3.32 -17.06 1.34
CA VAL A 166 4.56 -17.86 1.44
C VAL A 166 4.34 -19.29 0.97
N ARG A 167 3.24 -19.93 1.41
CA ARG A 167 2.88 -21.31 1.02
C ARG A 167 2.69 -21.43 -0.49
N LEU A 168 2.01 -20.47 -1.09
CA LEU A 168 1.78 -20.45 -2.53
C LEU A 168 3.09 -20.40 -3.32
N ILE A 169 4.00 -19.50 -2.95
CA ILE A 169 5.21 -19.24 -3.73
C ILE A 169 6.37 -20.20 -3.37
N ARG A 170 6.56 -20.53 -2.07
CA ARG A 170 7.68 -21.33 -1.57
C ARG A 170 7.31 -22.79 -1.29
N GLY A 171 6.04 -23.15 -1.44
CA GLY A 171 5.54 -24.49 -1.14
C GLY A 171 5.10 -24.68 0.30
N LYS A 172 4.27 -25.71 0.51
CA LYS A 172 3.67 -26.05 1.83
C LYS A 172 4.68 -26.48 2.89
N ASP A 173 5.83 -27.00 2.47
CA ASP A 173 6.88 -27.50 3.35
C ASP A 173 7.94 -26.44 3.68
N SER A 174 7.69 -25.17 3.34
CA SER A 174 8.61 -24.07 3.64
C SER A 174 8.87 -23.99 5.16
N PRO A 175 10.15 -23.98 5.60
CA PRO A 175 10.51 -23.87 7.02
C PRO A 175 9.93 -22.63 7.72
N SER A 176 9.69 -21.55 6.95
CA SER A 176 9.07 -20.31 7.45
C SER A 176 7.63 -20.52 7.97
N LEU A 177 6.94 -21.60 7.55
CA LEU A 177 5.57 -21.90 7.97
C LEU A 177 5.49 -22.61 9.33
N THR A 178 6.65 -22.98 9.91
CA THR A 178 6.71 -23.67 11.20
C THR A 178 6.73 -22.66 12.34
N SER A 179 5.82 -22.82 13.30
CA SER A 179 5.79 -22.00 14.53
C SER A 179 6.91 -22.38 15.48
N ARG A 180 7.55 -21.36 16.07
CA ARG A 180 8.50 -21.53 17.19
C ARG A 180 8.06 -20.64 18.34
N ASN A 181 7.83 -21.23 19.52
CA ASN A 181 7.33 -20.52 20.71
C ASN A 181 6.06 -19.70 20.43
N GLY A 182 5.11 -20.27 19.67
CA GLY A 182 3.86 -19.59 19.31
C GLY A 182 3.99 -18.44 18.31
N LYS A 183 5.16 -18.25 17.67
CA LYS A 183 5.41 -17.20 16.68
C LYS A 183 5.91 -17.80 15.36
N TYR A 184 5.69 -17.08 14.27
CA TYR A 184 6.17 -17.42 12.92
C TYR A 184 7.27 -16.47 12.50
N ARG A 185 8.29 -16.99 11.82
CA ARG A 185 9.33 -16.19 11.20
C ARG A 185 9.14 -16.23 9.67
N LEU A 186 8.51 -15.18 9.14
CA LEU A 186 8.06 -15.16 7.75
C LEU A 186 8.86 -14.12 6.96
N PRO A 187 9.19 -14.41 5.69
CA PRO A 187 9.73 -13.40 4.80
C PRO A 187 8.69 -12.31 4.60
N TYR A 188 9.11 -11.08 4.78
CA TYR A 188 8.24 -9.92 4.65
C TYR A 188 9.01 -8.72 4.13
N CYS A 189 8.36 -7.90 3.32
CA CYS A 189 8.96 -6.66 2.85
C CYS A 189 8.82 -5.57 3.90
N ASP A 190 9.81 -4.70 4.00
CA ASP A 190 9.74 -3.52 4.84
C ASP A 190 8.51 -2.67 4.47
N HIS A 191 7.91 -1.98 5.44
CA HIS A 191 6.91 -0.97 5.16
C HIS A 191 7.56 0.22 4.46
N ALA A 192 7.65 0.13 3.15
CA ALA A 192 8.28 1.08 2.26
C ALA A 192 7.64 0.98 0.87
N ILE A 193 8.08 1.83 -0.04
CA ILE A 193 7.68 1.78 -1.44
C ILE A 193 8.18 0.47 -2.06
N ILE A 194 7.28 -0.28 -2.67
CA ILE A 194 7.57 -1.59 -3.27
C ILE A 194 7.63 -1.46 -4.80
N PRO A 195 8.79 -1.74 -5.41
CA PRO A 195 8.92 -1.78 -6.87
C PRO A 195 8.33 -3.07 -7.44
N HIS A 196 7.72 -2.94 -8.61
CA HIS A 196 7.11 -4.05 -9.34
C HIS A 196 7.45 -4.00 -10.83
N LEU A 197 7.47 -5.17 -11.47
CA LEU A 197 7.46 -5.35 -12.91
C LEU A 197 6.08 -5.87 -13.33
N ARG A 198 5.36 -5.11 -14.14
CA ARG A 198 3.97 -5.40 -14.51
C ARG A 198 3.83 -6.75 -15.22
N SER A 199 4.68 -7.01 -16.20
CA SER A 199 4.67 -8.27 -16.95
C SER A 199 4.88 -9.50 -16.04
N GLU A 200 5.81 -9.40 -15.08
CA GLU A 200 6.05 -10.48 -14.13
C GLU A 200 4.87 -10.69 -13.17
N ASN A 201 4.25 -9.61 -12.73
CA ASN A 201 3.09 -9.72 -11.86
C ASN A 201 1.88 -10.30 -12.59
N LEU A 202 1.65 -9.94 -13.86
CA LEU A 202 0.63 -10.56 -14.70
C LEU A 202 0.92 -12.06 -14.91
N ARG A 203 2.18 -12.44 -15.12
CA ARG A 203 2.59 -13.85 -15.21
C ARG A 203 2.30 -14.63 -13.92
N VAL A 204 2.53 -14.01 -12.75
CA VAL A 204 2.18 -14.61 -11.45
C VAL A 204 0.66 -14.77 -11.32
N MET A 205 -0.11 -13.76 -11.75
CA MET A 205 -1.58 -13.82 -11.73
C MET A 205 -2.11 -14.97 -12.61
N GLU A 206 -1.54 -15.15 -13.79
CA GLU A 206 -1.91 -16.26 -14.69
C GLU A 206 -1.51 -17.63 -14.10
N MET A 207 -0.28 -17.73 -13.60
CA MET A 207 0.28 -18.96 -13.03
C MET A 207 -0.53 -19.49 -11.83
N TYR A 208 -1.05 -18.58 -11.00
CA TYR A 208 -1.76 -18.90 -9.76
C TYR A 208 -3.22 -18.39 -9.76
N GLU A 209 -3.82 -18.30 -10.93
CA GLU A 209 -5.17 -17.72 -11.09
C GLU A 209 -6.18 -18.38 -10.14
N LYS A 210 -6.22 -19.71 -10.09
CA LYS A 210 -7.17 -20.47 -9.25
C LYS A 210 -7.02 -20.15 -7.78
N GLU A 211 -5.78 -20.13 -7.28
CA GLU A 211 -5.47 -19.85 -5.87
C GLU A 211 -5.76 -18.39 -5.53
N ILE A 212 -5.43 -17.46 -6.42
CA ILE A 212 -5.73 -16.05 -6.25
C ILE A 212 -7.25 -15.87 -6.17
N LEU A 213 -8.01 -16.34 -7.14
CA LEU A 213 -9.48 -16.19 -7.16
C LEU A 213 -10.14 -16.86 -5.94
N ALA A 214 -9.67 -18.04 -5.53
CA ALA A 214 -10.18 -18.74 -4.34
C ALA A 214 -9.87 -18.00 -3.03
N SER A 215 -8.84 -17.15 -3.02
CA SER A 215 -8.44 -16.37 -1.85
C SER A 215 -9.26 -15.10 -1.67
N LEU A 216 -9.98 -14.63 -2.70
CA LEU A 216 -10.65 -13.33 -2.67
C LEU A 216 -11.84 -13.32 -1.71
N SER A 217 -12.03 -12.18 -1.05
CA SER A 217 -13.19 -11.91 -0.20
C SER A 217 -13.41 -10.41 -0.08
N ARG A 218 -14.66 -10.00 0.10
CA ARG A 218 -15.06 -8.58 0.19
C ARG A 218 -14.41 -7.88 1.39
N PHE A 219 -14.22 -8.58 2.48
CA PHE A 219 -13.53 -8.14 3.68
C PHE A 219 -12.29 -9.01 3.92
N ARG A 220 -11.34 -8.53 4.71
CA ARG A 220 -10.13 -9.32 5.01
C ARG A 220 -10.47 -10.56 5.82
N GLU A 221 -10.01 -11.70 5.32
CA GLU A 221 -10.16 -13.02 5.92
C GLU A 221 -8.81 -13.74 5.98
N SER A 222 -8.72 -14.76 6.85
CA SER A 222 -7.50 -15.56 7.01
C SER A 222 -7.09 -16.33 5.76
N ARG A 223 -8.02 -16.57 4.82
CA ARG A 223 -7.75 -17.26 3.54
C ARG A 223 -7.10 -16.38 2.49
N ASN A 224 -7.10 -15.05 2.66
CA ASN A 224 -6.59 -14.16 1.63
C ASN A 224 -5.10 -14.40 1.34
N LEU A 225 -4.72 -14.12 0.10
CA LEU A 225 -3.35 -13.84 -0.31
C LEU A 225 -3.10 -12.32 -0.22
N THR A 226 -1.84 -11.92 -0.26
CA THR A 226 -1.44 -10.51 -0.27
C THR A 226 -0.56 -10.21 -1.48
N TRP A 227 -0.34 -8.92 -1.78
CA TRP A 227 0.62 -8.45 -2.79
C TRP A 227 2.04 -9.06 -2.62
N LEU A 228 2.35 -9.58 -1.44
CA LEU A 228 3.64 -10.23 -1.13
C LEU A 228 3.99 -11.40 -2.08
N ILE A 229 3.00 -12.01 -2.74
CA ILE A 229 3.25 -13.06 -3.74
C ILE A 229 4.19 -12.58 -4.86
N TYR A 230 4.12 -11.30 -5.25
CA TYR A 230 4.92 -10.74 -6.33
C TYR A 230 6.41 -10.65 -5.98
N PRO A 231 6.83 -9.93 -4.91
CA PRO A 231 8.24 -9.90 -4.54
C PRO A 231 8.78 -11.27 -4.08
N LEU A 232 7.95 -12.14 -3.49
CA LEU A 232 8.35 -13.52 -3.19
C LEU A 232 8.65 -14.32 -4.45
N HIS A 233 7.85 -14.14 -5.51
CA HIS A 233 8.09 -14.76 -6.81
C HIS A 233 9.39 -14.24 -7.42
N MET A 234 9.60 -12.92 -7.44
CA MET A 234 10.85 -12.33 -7.92
C MET A 234 12.07 -12.86 -7.16
N ALA A 235 11.94 -13.04 -5.83
CA ALA A 235 12.99 -13.63 -5.02
C ALA A 235 13.26 -15.09 -5.36
N ARG A 236 12.23 -15.89 -5.63
CA ARG A 236 12.36 -17.28 -6.06
C ARG A 236 13.08 -17.41 -7.39
N GLU A 237 12.80 -16.49 -8.33
CA GLU A 237 13.43 -16.45 -9.65
C GLU A 237 14.85 -15.82 -9.65
N GLY A 238 15.37 -15.42 -8.47
CA GLY A 238 16.69 -14.78 -8.38
C GLY A 238 16.73 -13.36 -8.95
N ARG A 239 15.57 -12.73 -9.14
CA ARG A 239 15.39 -11.41 -9.76
C ARG A 239 15.06 -10.31 -8.75
N HIS A 240 15.54 -10.48 -7.54
CA HIS A 240 15.42 -9.48 -6.49
C HIS A 240 16.78 -9.16 -5.89
N GLY A 241 17.02 -7.88 -5.60
CA GLY A 241 18.20 -7.38 -4.88
C GLY A 241 17.80 -6.69 -3.58
N ALA A 242 18.77 -6.46 -2.70
CA ALA A 242 18.55 -5.70 -1.48
C ALA A 242 18.18 -4.24 -1.82
N SER A 243 17.22 -3.70 -1.10
CA SER A 243 16.88 -2.28 -1.18
C SER A 243 17.96 -1.45 -0.49
N PRO A 244 18.44 -0.35 -1.08
CA PRO A 244 19.30 0.60 -0.42
C PRO A 244 18.52 1.55 0.52
N LEU A 245 17.19 1.49 0.52
CA LEU A 245 16.34 2.44 1.25
C LEU A 245 16.36 2.17 2.75
N ARG A 246 16.49 3.23 3.52
CA ARG A 246 16.29 3.23 4.98
C ARG A 246 14.83 3.58 5.25
N SER A 247 13.99 2.59 5.44
CA SER A 247 12.57 2.75 5.78
C SER A 247 12.37 2.80 7.29
N ARG A 248 11.37 3.58 7.72
CA ARG A 248 10.93 3.64 9.11
C ARG A 248 9.41 3.49 9.18
N TYR A 249 8.96 2.57 10.02
CA TYR A 249 7.56 2.46 10.41
C TYR A 249 7.35 3.19 11.72
N HIS A 250 6.35 4.08 11.77
CA HIS A 250 5.98 4.84 12.95
C HIS A 250 4.47 4.75 13.17
N ALA A 251 4.07 4.08 14.25
CA ALA A 251 2.66 3.97 14.61
C ALA A 251 2.20 5.20 15.40
N LEU A 252 1.11 5.79 14.97
CA LEU A 252 0.48 6.95 15.60
C LEU A 252 -0.47 6.45 16.72
N TYR A 253 0.02 6.22 17.94
CA TYR A 253 -0.82 5.75 19.05
C TYR A 253 -1.54 6.90 19.77
N ASN A 254 -0.86 8.03 19.94
CA ASN A 254 -1.31 9.19 20.70
C ASN A 254 -0.57 10.46 20.27
N GLU A 255 -0.89 11.58 20.92
CA GLU A 255 -0.28 12.88 20.63
C GLU A 255 1.23 12.93 20.88
N GLU A 256 1.70 12.24 21.91
CA GLU A 256 3.12 12.17 22.20
C GLU A 256 3.89 11.45 21.08
N CYS A 257 3.35 10.34 20.57
CA CYS A 257 3.90 9.65 19.41
C CYS A 257 3.98 10.58 18.20
N ILE A 258 2.93 11.38 17.95
CA ILE A 258 2.94 12.36 16.86
C ILE A 258 4.06 13.39 17.07
N ARG A 259 4.17 14.01 18.26
CA ARG A 259 5.20 15.03 18.57
C ARG A 259 6.63 14.48 18.44
N ASN A 260 6.81 13.20 18.70
CA ASN A 260 8.10 12.52 18.68
C ASN A 260 8.44 11.86 17.35
N ILE A 261 7.68 12.13 16.25
CA ILE A 261 8.05 11.62 14.92
C ILE A 261 9.42 12.17 14.55
N ASN A 262 10.36 11.26 14.30
CA ASN A 262 11.66 11.62 13.81
C ASN A 262 11.75 11.40 12.30
N PHE A 263 11.73 12.47 11.54
CA PHE A 263 11.86 12.45 10.07
C PHE A 263 13.32 12.34 9.60
N ALA A 264 14.30 12.55 10.49
CA ALA A 264 15.70 12.49 10.11
C ALA A 264 16.22 11.05 10.00
N GLY A 265 17.19 10.84 9.12
CA GLY A 265 17.93 9.58 9.03
C GLY A 265 17.19 8.40 8.38
N CYS A 266 16.03 8.62 7.78
CA CYS A 266 15.34 7.65 6.92
C CYS A 266 15.01 8.28 5.56
N ASP A 267 14.78 7.44 4.59
CA ASP A 267 14.50 7.83 3.21
C ASP A 267 13.01 7.81 2.94
N VAL A 268 12.31 6.86 3.59
CA VAL A 268 10.86 6.70 3.55
C VAL A 268 10.36 6.47 4.98
N ILE A 269 9.28 7.14 5.36
CA ILE A 269 8.58 6.90 6.62
C ILE A 269 7.13 6.52 6.35
N THR A 270 6.63 5.49 7.07
CA THR A 270 5.21 5.11 7.11
C THR A 270 4.61 5.61 8.42
N LEU A 271 3.48 6.33 8.34
CA LEU A 271 2.76 6.88 9.48
C LEU A 271 1.44 6.12 9.69
N ASN A 272 1.51 4.97 10.33
CA ASN A 272 0.36 4.06 10.45
C ASN A 272 -0.61 4.49 11.56
N ASP A 273 -1.92 4.48 11.23
CA ASP A 273 -2.98 4.85 12.17
C ASP A 273 -3.29 3.75 13.20
N GLU A 274 -2.86 3.98 14.42
CA GLU A 274 -3.20 3.22 15.65
C GLU A 274 -3.79 4.17 16.72
N TYR A 275 -4.28 5.34 16.30
CA TYR A 275 -4.57 6.46 17.19
C TYR A 275 -5.81 6.25 18.04
N GLY A 276 -5.64 6.27 19.36
CA GLY A 276 -6.70 6.11 20.36
C GLY A 276 -7.26 7.41 20.95
N GLY A 277 -6.70 8.57 20.55
CA GLY A 277 -7.10 9.87 21.07
C GLY A 277 -8.15 10.61 20.25
N ASN A 278 -8.24 11.94 20.44
CA ASN A 278 -9.09 12.81 19.62
C ASN A 278 -8.48 12.93 18.20
N PHE A 279 -9.09 12.24 17.25
CA PHE A 279 -8.62 12.17 15.87
C PHE A 279 -8.41 13.54 15.22
N TYR A 280 -9.35 14.46 15.34
CA TYR A 280 -9.27 15.78 14.73
C TYR A 280 -8.12 16.62 15.30
N TYR A 281 -7.88 16.49 16.60
CA TYR A 281 -6.74 17.13 17.22
C TYR A 281 -5.41 16.52 16.75
N GLY A 282 -5.32 15.19 16.74
CA GLY A 282 -4.16 14.47 16.23
C GLY A 282 -3.86 14.82 14.75
N LYS A 283 -4.89 14.80 13.89
CA LYS A 283 -4.78 15.19 12.46
C LYS A 283 -4.27 16.63 12.31
N THR A 284 -4.78 17.58 13.11
CA THR A 284 -4.31 18.97 13.10
C THR A 284 -2.85 19.09 13.54
N LEU A 285 -2.46 18.36 14.59
CA LEU A 285 -1.09 18.34 15.08
C LEU A 285 -0.13 17.77 14.05
N LEU A 286 -0.46 16.62 13.47
CA LEU A 286 0.34 15.98 12.42
C LEU A 286 0.45 16.89 11.19
N GLY A 287 -0.65 17.49 10.74
CA GLY A 287 -0.67 18.39 9.60
C GLY A 287 0.28 19.57 9.76
N LYS A 288 0.36 20.17 10.96
CA LYS A 288 1.36 21.24 11.23
C LYS A 288 2.80 20.78 11.09
N MET A 289 3.10 19.56 11.53
CA MET A 289 4.44 18.99 11.41
C MET A 289 4.78 18.66 9.95
N LEU A 290 3.82 18.11 9.21
CA LEU A 290 4.00 17.77 7.81
C LEU A 290 4.12 19.04 6.94
N GLU A 291 3.37 20.09 7.23
CA GLU A 291 3.51 21.39 6.54
C GLU A 291 4.89 22.01 6.78
N ALA A 292 5.52 21.75 7.93
CA ALA A 292 6.88 22.25 8.21
C ALA A 292 7.96 21.54 7.38
N ILE A 293 7.79 20.25 7.04
CA ILE A 293 8.77 19.47 6.27
C ILE A 293 8.49 19.45 4.76
N LEU A 294 7.21 19.55 4.39
CA LEU A 294 6.73 19.55 3.00
C LEU A 294 5.85 20.79 2.77
N PRO A 295 6.41 22.00 2.88
CA PRO A 295 5.66 23.25 2.76
C PRO A 295 5.20 23.52 1.33
N GLY A 296 4.07 24.20 1.23
CA GLY A 296 3.51 24.66 -0.04
C GLY A 296 2.82 23.56 -0.84
N LYS A 297 1.96 24.00 -1.75
CA LYS A 297 1.25 23.08 -2.64
C LYS A 297 2.16 22.51 -3.71
N SER A 298 1.94 21.26 -4.07
CA SER A 298 2.52 20.65 -5.26
C SER A 298 1.66 20.95 -6.51
N GLU A 299 2.18 20.61 -7.68
CA GLU A 299 1.44 20.65 -8.96
C GLU A 299 0.23 19.71 -8.98
N PHE A 300 0.16 18.78 -8.07
CA PHE A 300 -0.94 17.81 -7.92
C PHE A 300 -2.11 18.36 -7.08
N GLU A 301 -2.00 19.58 -6.56
CA GLU A 301 -3.02 20.23 -5.75
C GLU A 301 -3.63 21.40 -6.54
N ILE A 302 -4.96 21.60 -6.40
CA ILE A 302 -5.64 22.80 -6.96
C ILE A 302 -5.03 24.05 -6.32
N GLN A 303 -4.63 25.01 -7.14
CA GLN A 303 -3.92 26.23 -6.74
C GLN A 303 -4.85 27.22 -6.01
#